data_000e8fac9d685336e78209ef873e5296
#
_entry.id   000e8fac9d685336e78209ef873e5296
#
_cell.length_a   1.000
_cell.length_b   1.000
_cell.length_c   1.000
_cell.angle_alpha   90.00
_cell.angle_beta   90.00
_cell.angle_gamma   90.00
#
_symmetry.space_group_name_H-M   'P 1'
#
loop_
_entity.id
_entity.type
_entity.pdbx_description
1 polymer ?
#
loop_
_entity_poly.entity_id
_entity_poly.type
_entity_poly.pdbx_seq_one_letter_code
_entity_poly.pdbx_strand_id
1 'polypeptide(L)' 'YALINGNWIEQDEEIDGYKLVELQMYFVILENETEKIKLEVDHGEYFKNFN' A
#
# COMPACT_ATOMS: atom_id res chain seq x y z
N TYR A 1 -4.46 5.06 -8.46
CA TYR A 1 -3.51 3.94 -8.36
C TYR A 1 -2.31 4.34 -7.52
N ALA A 2 -1.78 3.40 -6.77
CA ALA A 2 -0.52 3.56 -6.06
C ALA A 2 0.47 2.52 -6.58
N LEU A 3 1.71 2.94 -6.78
CA LEU A 3 2.78 2.03 -7.19
C LEU A 3 3.44 1.49 -5.92
N ILE A 4 3.16 0.23 -5.59
CA ILE A 4 3.65 -0.40 -4.37
C ILE A 4 4.52 -1.59 -4.74
N ASN A 5 5.80 -1.54 -4.37
CA ASN A 5 6.77 -2.60 -4.69
C ASN A 5 6.74 -2.99 -6.17
N GLY A 6 6.62 -1.97 -7.06
CA GLY A 6 6.61 -2.21 -8.49
C GLY A 6 5.27 -2.63 -9.07
N ASN A 7 4.21 -2.68 -8.27
CA ASN A 7 2.88 -3.09 -8.72
C ASN A 7 1.89 -1.92 -8.60
N TRP A 8 1.09 -1.70 -9.64
CA TRP A 8 0.04 -0.68 -9.62
C TRP A 8 -1.20 -1.26 -8.92
N ILE A 9 -1.59 -0.65 -7.81
CA ILE A 9 -2.68 -1.12 -6.97
C ILE A 9 -3.74 -0.03 -6.84
N GLU A 10 -5.01 -0.40 -7.02
CA GLU A 10 -6.13 0.52 -6.79
C GLU A 10 -6.63 0.39 -5.35
N GLN A 11 -7.38 1.41 -4.91
CA GLN A 11 -8.03 1.33 -3.61
C GLN A 11 -8.95 0.10 -3.59
N ASP A 12 -8.94 -0.60 -2.47
CA ASP A 12 -9.70 -1.83 -2.20
C ASP A 12 -9.13 -3.08 -2.87
N GLU A 13 -8.04 -2.96 -3.62
CA GLU A 13 -7.33 -4.14 -4.13
C GLU A 13 -6.36 -4.68 -3.09
N GLU A 14 -5.93 -5.92 -3.30
CA GLU A 14 -5.03 -6.60 -2.38
C GLU A 14 -3.63 -6.75 -2.95
N ILE A 15 -2.64 -6.72 -2.07
CA ILE A 15 -1.26 -7.01 -2.41
C ILE A 15 -0.63 -7.76 -1.23
N ASP A 16 -0.11 -8.97 -1.50
CA ASP A 16 0.59 -9.80 -0.52
C ASP A 16 -0.17 -9.96 0.80
N GLY A 17 -1.49 -10.17 0.72
CA GLY A 17 -2.31 -10.42 1.89
C GLY A 17 -2.79 -9.16 2.60
N TYR A 18 -2.49 -7.98 2.07
CA TYR A 18 -2.97 -6.72 2.59
C TYR A 18 -3.94 -6.09 1.59
N LYS A 19 -4.89 -5.34 2.11
CA LYS A 19 -5.83 -4.59 1.29
C LYS A 19 -5.46 -3.11 1.34
N LEU A 20 -5.48 -2.43 0.19
CA LEU A 20 -5.23 -0.99 0.13
C LEU A 20 -6.53 -0.29 0.52
N VAL A 21 -6.64 0.09 1.79
CA VAL A 21 -7.89 0.63 2.33
C VAL A 21 -7.99 2.14 2.19
N GLU A 22 -6.85 2.83 2.06
CA GLU A 22 -6.85 4.28 1.89
C GLU A 22 -5.72 4.68 0.96
N LEU A 23 -6.04 5.55 -0.01
CA LEU A 23 -5.07 6.03 -0.98
C LEU A 23 -5.10 7.56 -0.95
N GLN A 24 -4.02 8.18 -0.47
CA GLN A 24 -3.88 9.62 -0.37
C GLN A 24 -2.69 10.09 -1.21
N MET A 25 -2.51 11.40 -1.30
CA MET A 25 -1.49 11.97 -2.19
C MET A 25 -0.06 11.55 -1.79
N TYR A 26 0.23 11.50 -0.49
CA TYR A 26 1.58 11.26 -0.01
C TYR A 26 1.72 9.98 0.80
N PHE A 27 0.65 9.24 1.02
CA PHE A 27 0.69 7.99 1.77
C PHE A 27 -0.44 7.07 1.37
N VAL A 28 -0.27 5.80 1.71
CA VAL A 28 -1.33 4.79 1.57
C VAL A 28 -1.42 4.01 2.87
N ILE A 29 -2.60 3.44 3.12
CA ILE A 29 -2.82 2.56 4.28
C ILE A 29 -3.13 1.17 3.74
N LEU A 30 -2.36 0.19 4.20
CA LEU A 30 -2.58 -1.22 3.92
C LEU A 30 -3.06 -1.89 5.19
N GLU A 31 -3.99 -2.82 5.06
CA GLU A 31 -4.59 -3.47 6.22
C GLU A 31 -4.84 -4.94 5.95
N ASN A 32 -4.62 -5.76 6.98
CA ASN A 32 -5.07 -7.15 6.98
C ASN A 32 -5.76 -7.43 8.31
N GLU A 33 -5.99 -8.71 8.63
CA GLU A 33 -6.74 -9.08 9.84
C GLU A 33 -6.00 -8.74 11.12
N THR A 34 -4.68 -8.60 11.08
CA THR A 34 -3.86 -8.43 12.28
C THR A 34 -3.23 -7.07 12.40
N GLU A 35 -3.09 -6.32 11.30
CA GLU A 35 -2.37 -5.04 11.39
C GLU A 35 -2.82 -4.03 10.33
N LYS A 36 -2.48 -2.78 10.60
CA LYS A 36 -2.70 -1.67 9.69
C LYS A 36 -1.37 -0.96 9.52
N ILE A 37 -0.98 -0.70 8.27
CA ILE A 37 0.33 -0.16 7.95
C ILE A 37 0.16 1.10 7.11
N LYS A 38 0.89 2.15 7.48
CA LYS A 38 0.96 3.37 6.68
C LYS A 38 2.28 3.38 5.93
N LEU A 39 2.23 3.51 4.61
CA LEU A 39 3.42 3.66 3.77
C LEU A 39 3.45 5.07 3.22
N GLU A 40 4.60 5.74 3.33
CA GLU A 40 4.78 7.07 2.77
C GLU A 40 5.47 6.97 1.42
N VAL A 41 5.15 7.94 0.53
CA VAL A 41 5.69 7.92 -0.82
C VAL A 41 7.19 8.21 -0.80
N ASP A 42 7.95 7.50 -1.65
CA ASP A 42 9.37 7.72 -1.85
C ASP A 42 9.62 7.71 -3.35
N HIS A 43 9.91 8.90 -3.94
CA HIS A 43 10.14 9.06 -5.37
C HIS A 43 8.98 8.52 -6.23
N GLY A 44 7.74 8.74 -5.76
CA GLY A 44 6.56 8.32 -6.50
C GLY A 44 6.18 6.87 -6.34
N GLU A 45 6.86 6.13 -5.48
CA GLU A 45 6.61 4.72 -5.26
C GLU A 45 6.56 4.43 -3.76
N TYR A 46 5.82 3.38 -3.40
CA TYR A 46 5.73 2.91 -2.02
C TYR A 46 6.45 1.59 -1.89
N PHE A 47 7.22 1.43 -0.82
CA PHE A 47 7.99 0.23 -0.58
C PHE A 47 7.62 -0.39 0.76
N LYS A 48 7.43 -1.71 0.76
CA LYS A 48 7.11 -2.47 1.96
C LYS A 48 7.80 -3.81 1.91
N ASN A 49 8.43 -4.17 3.01
CA ASN A 49 8.97 -5.52 3.17
C ASN A 49 7.86 -6.40 3.73
N PHE A 50 7.34 -7.31 2.91
CA PHE A 50 6.22 -8.17 3.27
C PHE A 50 6.64 -9.49 3.90
N ASN A 51 7.86 -9.66 4.25
CA ASN A 51 8.33 -10.92 4.85
C ASN A 51 7.79 -11.13 6.27
#